data_894f71e6dda09acd1bebbfb7665f96b1
#
_entry.id   894f71e6dda09acd1bebbfb7665f96b1
#
_cell.length_a   1.000
_cell.length_b   1.000
_cell.length_c   1.000
_cell.angle_alpha   90.00
_cell.angle_beta   90.00
_cell.angle_gamma   90.00
#
_symmetry.space_group_name_H-M   'P 1'
#
loop_
_entity.id
_entity.type
_entity.pdbx_description
1 polymer ?
#
loop_
_entity_poly.entity_id
_entity_poly.type
_entity_poly.pdbx_seq_one_letter_code
_entity_poly.pdbx_strand_id
1 'polypeptide(L)' 'SKIKENESDPDFFSAIKTCKKRRIGPCREEGNRSIFYKKDISILARSGFSYEISKKVLEIPKEEFKKFCMMI' A
#
# COMPACT_ATOMS: atom_id res chain seq x y z
N SER A 1 -21.53 1.83 -1.57
CA SER A 1 -21.05 1.86 -0.21
C SER A 1 -20.01 0.80 0.05
N LYS A 2 -20.22 -0.38 -0.50
CA LYS A 2 -19.25 -1.46 -0.33
C LYS A 2 -17.91 -1.10 -0.90
N ILE A 3 -17.92 -0.40 -2.01
CA ILE A 3 -16.69 0.02 -2.65
C ILE A 3 -15.95 1.02 -1.78
N LYS A 4 -16.70 1.90 -1.17
CA LYS A 4 -16.10 2.91 -0.31
C LYS A 4 -15.55 2.33 0.98
N GLU A 5 -16.08 1.18 1.40
CA GLU A 5 -15.58 0.52 2.59
C GLU A 5 -14.10 0.16 2.44
N ASN A 6 -13.69 -0.21 1.22
CA ASN A 6 -12.29 -0.54 0.98
C ASN A 6 -11.39 0.66 1.19
N GLU A 7 -11.86 1.84 0.77
CA GLU A 7 -11.08 3.06 0.89
C GLU A 7 -11.05 3.60 2.31
N SER A 8 -12.10 3.30 3.07
CA SER A 8 -12.17 3.77 4.45
C SER A 8 -11.76 2.68 5.44
N ASP A 9 -11.33 1.54 4.94
CA ASP A 9 -10.88 0.46 5.79
C ASP A 9 -9.63 0.88 6.57
N PRO A 10 -9.66 0.78 7.92
CA PRO A 10 -8.48 1.13 8.71
C PRO A 10 -7.23 0.37 8.28
N ASP A 11 -7.40 -0.88 7.86
CA ASP A 11 -6.26 -1.67 7.42
C ASP A 11 -5.65 -1.10 6.14
N PHE A 12 -6.48 -0.58 5.25
CA PHE A 12 -5.99 0.03 4.03
C PHE A 12 -5.09 1.21 4.34
N PHE A 13 -5.55 2.11 5.20
CA PHE A 13 -4.75 3.28 5.56
C PHE A 13 -3.54 2.89 6.39
N SER A 14 -3.68 1.89 7.25
CA SER A 14 -2.53 1.40 8.00
C SER A 14 -1.47 0.84 7.09
N ALA A 15 -1.89 0.13 6.04
CA ALA A 15 -0.96 -0.40 5.06
C ALA A 15 -0.24 0.72 4.32
N ILE A 16 -0.98 1.80 4.00
CA ILE A 16 -0.36 2.95 3.36
C ILE A 16 0.70 3.58 4.27
N LYS A 17 0.37 3.71 5.55
CA LYS A 17 1.33 4.24 6.52
C LYS A 17 2.56 3.36 6.61
N THR A 18 2.35 2.04 6.59
CA THR A 18 3.46 1.10 6.66
C THR A 18 4.34 1.23 5.43
N CYS A 19 3.74 1.35 4.25
CA CYS A 19 4.51 1.54 3.02
C CYS A 19 5.32 2.82 3.08
N LYS A 20 4.72 3.88 3.59
CA LYS A 20 5.40 5.16 3.71
C LYS A 20 6.57 5.05 4.69
N LYS A 21 6.34 4.41 5.82
CA LYS A 21 7.37 4.28 6.85
C LYS A 21 8.54 3.42 6.39
N ARG A 22 8.23 2.32 5.72
CA ARG A 22 9.26 1.40 5.26
C ARG A 22 9.77 1.71 3.86
N ARG A 23 9.14 2.67 3.20
CA ARG A 23 9.50 3.08 1.83
C ARG A 23 9.43 1.91 0.86
N ILE A 24 8.31 1.19 0.92
CA ILE A 24 8.06 0.07 0.02
C ILE A 24 6.86 0.38 -0.86
N GLY A 25 6.63 -0.45 -1.86
CA GLY A 25 5.49 -0.30 -2.76
C GLY A 25 5.56 1.00 -3.55
N PRO A 26 4.52 1.82 -3.49
CA PRO A 26 4.49 3.07 -4.27
C PRO A 26 5.60 4.06 -3.90
N CYS A 27 6.26 3.85 -2.77
CA CYS A 27 7.37 4.71 -2.38
C CYS A 27 8.65 4.37 -3.13
N ARG A 28 8.70 3.20 -3.78
CA ARG A 28 9.87 2.81 -4.55
C ARG A 28 9.83 3.49 -5.92
N GLU A 29 10.99 3.54 -6.56
CA GLU A 29 11.03 4.04 -7.92
C GLU A 29 10.26 3.09 -8.84
N GLU A 30 9.74 3.63 -9.93
CA GLU A 30 8.89 2.86 -10.84
C GLU A 30 9.51 1.52 -11.25
N GLY A 31 10.79 1.54 -11.60
CA GLY A 31 11.46 0.32 -12.03
C GLY A 31 11.61 -0.71 -10.94
N ASN A 32 11.66 -0.25 -9.68
CA ASN A 32 11.86 -1.15 -8.56
C ASN A 32 10.56 -1.72 -8.02
N ARG A 33 9.44 -1.09 -8.33
CA ARG A 33 8.15 -1.54 -7.81
C ARG A 33 7.84 -2.98 -8.19
N SER A 34 8.01 -3.31 -9.46
CA SER A 34 7.71 -4.68 -9.90
C SER A 34 8.78 -5.66 -9.45
N ILE A 35 10.02 -5.22 -9.36
CA ILE A 35 11.11 -6.10 -8.92
C ILE A 35 10.87 -6.55 -7.48
N PHE A 36 10.46 -5.65 -6.62
CA PHE A 36 10.27 -5.96 -5.20
C PHE A 36 8.81 -6.23 -4.83
N TYR A 37 7.95 -6.40 -5.82
CA TYR A 37 6.53 -6.57 -5.56
C TYR A 37 6.25 -7.73 -4.60
N LYS A 38 6.80 -8.90 -4.89
CA LYS A 38 6.57 -10.07 -4.05
C LYS A 38 7.12 -9.88 -2.65
N LYS A 39 8.26 -9.23 -2.54
CA LYS A 39 8.86 -8.97 -1.25
C LYS A 39 7.99 -8.01 -0.45
N ASP A 40 7.48 -6.99 -1.10
CA ASP A 40 6.63 -6.01 -0.43
C ASP A 40 5.32 -6.64 0.03
N ILE A 41 4.75 -7.53 -0.77
CA ILE A 41 3.57 -8.28 -0.38
C ILE A 41 3.85 -9.05 0.90
N SER A 42 5.00 -9.72 0.95
CA SER A 42 5.38 -10.49 2.13
C SER A 42 5.54 -9.62 3.36
N ILE A 43 6.13 -8.44 3.17
CA ILE A 43 6.32 -7.51 4.29
C ILE A 43 4.98 -7.10 4.87
N LEU A 44 4.03 -6.76 4.01
CA LEU A 44 2.71 -6.34 4.45
C LEU A 44 1.95 -7.50 5.08
N ALA A 45 2.09 -8.70 4.52
CA ALA A 45 1.45 -9.87 5.09
C ALA A 45 1.96 -10.15 6.50
N ARG A 46 3.26 -9.99 6.70
CA ARG A 46 3.84 -10.18 8.03
C ARG A 46 3.37 -9.13 9.02
N SER A 47 3.03 -7.96 8.50
CA SER A 47 2.51 -6.90 9.35
C SER A 47 1.04 -7.12 9.74
N GLY A 48 0.42 -8.16 9.19
CA GLY A 48 -0.94 -8.51 9.55
C GLY A 48 -1.99 -8.10 8.52
N PHE A 49 -1.56 -7.60 7.38
CA PHE A 49 -2.50 -7.17 6.34
C PHE A 49 -2.85 -8.35 5.43
N SER A 50 -4.10 -8.36 4.95
CA SER A 50 -4.53 -9.40 4.03
C SER A 50 -3.85 -9.22 2.68
N TYR A 51 -3.85 -10.30 1.90
CA TYR A 51 -3.26 -10.24 0.56
C TYR A 51 -3.97 -9.19 -0.30
N GLU A 52 -5.29 -9.11 -0.18
CA GLU A 52 -6.06 -8.14 -0.96
C GLU A 52 -5.66 -6.71 -0.63
N ILE A 53 -5.55 -6.40 0.64
CA ILE A 53 -5.15 -5.06 1.07
C ILE A 53 -3.73 -4.77 0.58
N SER A 54 -2.84 -5.72 0.77
CA SER A 54 -1.45 -5.55 0.34
C SER A 54 -1.38 -5.28 -1.16
N LYS A 55 -2.12 -6.07 -1.94
CA LYS A 55 -2.12 -5.91 -3.38
C LYS A 55 -2.66 -4.55 -3.80
N LYS A 56 -3.77 -4.13 -3.20
CA LYS A 56 -4.36 -2.84 -3.53
C LYS A 56 -3.40 -1.70 -3.25
N VAL A 57 -2.76 -1.74 -2.10
CA VAL A 57 -1.84 -0.66 -1.72
C VAL A 57 -0.64 -0.63 -2.65
N LEU A 58 -0.12 -1.79 -3.02
CA LEU A 58 1.05 -1.85 -3.89
C LEU A 58 0.75 -1.48 -5.33
N GLU A 59 -0.52 -1.49 -5.71
CA GLU A 59 -0.91 -1.12 -7.07
C GLU A 59 -1.34 0.33 -7.21
N ILE A 60 -1.34 1.08 -6.13
CA ILE A 60 -1.73 2.49 -6.16
C ILE A 60 -0.71 3.28 -6.98
N PRO A 61 -1.17 4.12 -7.93
CA PRO A 61 -0.26 5.01 -8.64
C PRO A 61 0.45 5.95 -7.68
N LYS A 62 1.67 6.31 -8.01
CA LYS A 62 2.47 7.14 -7.13
C LYS A 62 1.78 8.47 -6.79
N GLU A 63 1.14 9.07 -7.76
CA GLU A 63 0.45 10.33 -7.54
C GLU A 63 -0.68 10.18 -6.53
N GLU A 64 -1.44 9.11 -6.66
CA GLU A 64 -2.54 8.84 -5.76
C GLU A 64 -2.03 8.50 -4.37
N PHE A 65 -0.95 7.75 -4.31
CA PHE A 65 -0.34 7.41 -3.04
C PHE A 65 0.10 8.66 -2.28
N LYS A 66 0.62 9.63 -2.99
CA LYS A 66 1.00 10.90 -2.37
C LYS A 66 -0.19 11.58 -1.72
N LYS A 67 -1.34 11.53 -2.39
CA LYS A 67 -2.54 12.13 -1.84
C LYS A 67 -2.94 11.45 -0.53
N PHE A 68 -2.87 10.14 -0.50
CA PHE A 68 -3.17 9.40 0.73
C PHE A 68 -2.18 9.78 1.83
N CYS A 69 -0.93 9.92 1.49
CA CYS A 69 0.09 10.28 2.48
C CYS A 69 -0.18 11.66 3.07
N MET A 70 -0.73 12.55 2.27
CA MET A 70 -1.05 13.89 2.77
C MET A 70 -2.27 13.88 3.68
N MET A 71 -3.13 12.87 3.55
CA MET A 71 -4.32 12.76 4.38
C MET A 71 -4.04 12.12 5.74
N ILE A 72 -2.93 11.47 5.83
CA ILE A 72 -2.53 10.83 7.06
C ILE A 72 -1.24 11.44 7.58
#